data_5b5d26b60a79f46895f89e0d25a387fe
#
_entry.id   5b5d26b60a79f46895f89e0d25a387fe
#
_cell.length_a   1.000
_cell.length_b   1.000
_cell.length_c   1.000
_cell.angle_alpha   90.00
_cell.angle_beta   90.00
_cell.angle_gamma   90.00
#
_symmetry.space_group_name_H-M   'P 1'
#
loop_
_entity.id
_entity.type
_entity.pdbx_description
1 polymer ?
#
loop_
_entity_poly.entity_id
_entity_poly.type
_entity_poly.pdbx_seq_one_letter_code
_entity_poly.pdbx_strand_id
1 'polypeptide(L)'
;MEFVRLDKWLWAVRVYKTRSDAAEACRGSAVRINDGIAKPSAKLRLGDRVTARVKDLTRSLVVTGLTEKRVGAALVPDYLEDRTPASEYEKAREKRSNX
;
A
#
# COMPACT_ATOMS: atom_id res chain seq x y z
N MET A 1 11.43 -4.73 -15.61
CA MET A 1 10.25 -3.87 -15.34
C MET A 1 10.72 -2.63 -14.61
N GLU A 2 10.48 -1.45 -15.19
CA GLU A 2 10.96 -0.21 -14.57
C GLU A 2 9.94 0.45 -13.67
N PHE A 3 8.67 0.18 -13.92
CA PHE A 3 7.59 0.72 -13.08
C PHE A 3 6.37 -0.17 -13.22
N VAL A 4 5.41 0.06 -12.32
CA VAL A 4 4.13 -0.62 -12.38
C VAL A 4 3.07 0.40 -11.92
N ARG A 5 1.84 0.23 -12.40
CA ARG A 5 0.75 1.10 -11.96
C ARG A 5 0.55 0.95 -10.44
N LEU A 6 0.32 2.08 -9.80
CA LEU A 6 0.14 2.09 -8.35
C LEU A 6 -1.00 1.18 -7.91
N ASP A 7 -2.17 1.29 -8.55
CA ASP A 7 -3.30 0.47 -8.13
C ASP A 7 -3.03 -1.03 -8.32
N LYS A 8 -2.32 -1.36 -9.38
CA LYS A 8 -2.00 -2.76 -9.64
C LYS A 8 -1.03 -3.31 -8.59
N TRP A 9 -0.01 -2.52 -8.25
CA TRP A 9 0.97 -2.96 -7.24
C TRP A 9 0.32 -3.13 -5.87
N LEU A 10 -0.54 -2.17 -5.49
CA LEU A 10 -1.20 -2.24 -4.20
C LEU A 10 -2.04 -3.50 -4.06
N TRP A 11 -2.72 -3.88 -5.14
CA TRP A 11 -3.47 -5.13 -5.15
C TRP A 11 -2.53 -6.34 -5.17
N ALA A 12 -1.48 -6.26 -6.00
CA ALA A 12 -0.57 -7.40 -6.19
C ALA A 12 0.13 -7.80 -4.90
N VAL A 13 0.52 -6.83 -4.08
CA VAL A 13 1.21 -7.11 -2.82
C VAL A 13 0.26 -7.09 -1.62
N ARG A 14 -1.03 -7.22 -1.90
CA ARG A 14 -2.07 -7.47 -0.89
C ARG A 14 -2.26 -6.35 0.12
N VAL A 15 -1.95 -5.13 -0.27
CA VAL A 15 -2.30 -3.98 0.57
C VAL A 15 -3.81 -3.78 0.55
N TYR A 16 -4.42 -3.98 -0.61
CA TYR A 16 -5.87 -3.95 -0.76
C TYR A 16 -6.37 -5.28 -1.30
N LYS A 17 -7.59 -5.62 -0.96
CA LYS A 17 -8.14 -6.91 -1.29
C LYS A 17 -8.44 -7.05 -2.77
N THR A 18 -8.88 -5.96 -3.42
CA THR A 18 -9.19 -5.99 -4.85
C THR A 18 -8.54 -4.80 -5.54
N ARG A 19 -8.40 -4.90 -6.87
CA ARG A 19 -7.89 -3.77 -7.64
C ARG A 19 -8.83 -2.58 -7.56
N SER A 20 -10.13 -2.84 -7.54
CA SER A 20 -11.09 -1.75 -7.40
C SER A 20 -10.91 -1.01 -6.09
N ASP A 21 -10.68 -1.73 -5.01
CA ASP A 21 -10.42 -1.10 -3.71
C ASP A 21 -9.17 -0.24 -3.78
N ALA A 22 -8.12 -0.75 -4.42
CA ALA A 22 -6.87 0.00 -4.53
C ALA A 22 -7.08 1.28 -5.35
N ALA A 23 -7.80 1.17 -6.46
CA ALA A 23 -8.05 2.33 -7.31
C ALA A 23 -8.89 3.38 -6.58
N GLU A 24 -9.91 2.93 -5.85
CA GLU A 24 -10.74 3.85 -5.11
C GLU A 24 -9.96 4.56 -4.01
N ALA A 25 -9.06 3.85 -3.35
CA ALA A 25 -8.23 4.45 -2.32
C ALA A 25 -7.36 5.55 -2.91
N CYS A 26 -6.80 5.31 -4.09
CA CYS A 26 -6.00 6.33 -4.76
C CYS A 26 -6.85 7.53 -5.13
N ARG A 27 -8.04 7.30 -5.70
CA ARG A 27 -8.92 8.39 -6.08
C ARG A 27 -9.38 9.21 -4.87
N GLY A 28 -9.52 8.56 -3.72
CA GLY A 28 -9.93 9.23 -2.51
C GLY A 28 -8.79 9.86 -1.73
N SER A 29 -7.60 9.93 -2.32
CA SER A 29 -6.43 10.54 -1.71
C SER A 29 -5.94 9.79 -0.47
N ALA A 30 -6.26 8.50 -0.37
CA ALA A 30 -5.82 7.68 0.74
C ALA A 30 -4.42 7.10 0.50
N VAL A 31 -3.87 7.26 -0.70
CA VAL A 31 -2.57 6.70 -1.04
C VAL A 31 -1.67 7.81 -1.56
N ARG A 32 -0.43 7.82 -1.09
CA ARG A 32 0.57 8.78 -1.53
C ARG A 32 1.85 8.08 -1.95
N ILE A 33 2.53 8.65 -2.92
CA ILE A 33 3.87 8.22 -3.30
C ILE A 33 4.82 9.35 -2.92
N ASN A 34 5.78 9.06 -2.06
CA ASN A 34 6.79 10.05 -1.63
C ASN A 34 6.12 11.34 -1.16
N ASP A 35 5.07 11.19 -0.34
CA ASP A 35 4.33 12.29 0.28
C ASP A 35 3.46 13.10 -0.67
N GLY A 36 3.36 12.68 -1.93
CA GLY A 36 2.48 13.36 -2.88
C GLY A 36 1.25 12.50 -3.19
N ILE A 37 0.11 13.14 -3.33
CA ILE A 37 -1.11 12.44 -3.70
C ILE A 37 -0.92 11.82 -5.07
N ALA A 38 -1.32 10.57 -5.23
CA ALA A 38 -1.05 9.83 -6.45
C ALA A 38 -2.34 9.27 -7.04
N LYS A 39 -2.43 9.32 -8.37
CA LYS A 39 -3.55 8.72 -9.11
C LYS A 39 -3.37 7.21 -9.17
N PRO A 40 -4.47 6.47 -9.42
CA PRO A 40 -4.34 5.02 -9.57
C PRO A 40 -3.34 4.59 -10.65
N SER A 41 -3.23 5.39 -11.71
CA SER A 41 -2.34 5.06 -12.82
C SER A 41 -0.92 5.57 -12.62
N ALA A 42 -0.61 6.16 -11.47
CA ALA A 42 0.73 6.68 -11.23
C ALA A 42 1.77 5.58 -11.39
N LYS A 43 2.94 5.95 -11.88
CA LYS A 43 4.03 5.00 -12.07
C LYS A 43 4.81 4.84 -10.77
N LEU A 44 4.89 3.60 -10.32
CA LEU A 44 5.59 3.27 -9.09
C LEU A 44 6.89 2.56 -9.43
N ARG A 45 7.98 3.00 -8.80
CA ARG A 45 9.31 2.47 -9.07
C ARG A 45 9.95 1.94 -7.80
N LEU A 46 10.98 1.14 -7.99
CA LEU A 46 11.76 0.65 -6.85
C LEU A 46 12.28 1.83 -6.02
N GLY A 47 12.20 1.68 -4.71
CA GLY A 47 12.67 2.70 -3.81
C GLY A 47 11.64 3.74 -3.45
N ASP A 48 10.52 3.79 -4.16
CA ASP A 48 9.47 4.74 -3.81
C ASP A 48 8.87 4.38 -2.46
N ARG A 49 8.44 5.43 -1.74
CA ARG A 49 7.70 5.22 -0.50
C ARG A 49 6.22 5.39 -0.76
N VAL A 50 5.46 4.42 -0.30
CA VAL A 50 4.01 4.44 -0.45
C VAL A 50 3.38 4.54 0.92
N THR A 51 2.51 5.52 1.09
CA THR A 51 1.70 5.64 2.30
C THR A 51 0.28 5.31 1.90
N ALA A 52 -0.31 4.31 2.54
CA ALA A 52 -1.63 3.84 2.16
C ALA A 52 -2.51 3.70 3.39
N ARG A 53 -3.67 4.34 3.34
CA ARG A 53 -4.62 4.21 4.43
C ARG A 53 -5.54 3.03 4.17
N VAL A 54 -5.51 2.07 5.08
CA VAL A 54 -6.33 0.87 4.99
C VAL A 54 -7.18 0.81 6.25
N LYS A 55 -8.45 1.10 6.11
CA LYS A 55 -9.36 1.21 7.25
C LYS A 55 -8.82 2.24 8.24
N ASP A 56 -8.54 1.86 9.46
CA ASP A 56 -8.07 2.79 10.48
C ASP A 56 -6.54 2.86 10.57
N LEU A 57 -5.86 2.25 9.62
CA LEU A 57 -4.42 2.10 9.69
C LEU A 57 -3.76 2.80 8.51
N THR A 58 -2.78 3.65 8.79
CA THR A 58 -1.96 4.24 7.75
C THR A 58 -0.65 3.48 7.68
N ARG A 59 -0.46 2.77 6.58
CA ARG A 59 0.74 1.96 6.40
C ARG A 59 1.79 2.74 5.62
N SER A 60 3.04 2.61 6.05
CA SER A 60 4.18 3.22 5.37
C SER A 60 5.03 2.11 4.80
N LEU A 61 5.19 2.09 3.50
CA LEU A 61 5.84 0.98 2.80
C LEU A 61 6.92 1.53 1.88
N VAL A 62 7.99 0.75 1.74
CA VAL A 62 9.02 1.05 0.75
C VAL A 62 8.96 -0.04 -0.32
N VAL A 63 8.97 0.37 -1.58
CA VAL A 63 8.87 -0.56 -2.70
C VAL A 63 10.23 -1.22 -2.89
N THR A 64 10.30 -2.53 -2.63
CA THR A 64 11.52 -3.28 -2.83
C THR A 64 11.42 -4.26 -3.98
N GLY A 65 10.24 -4.43 -4.55
CA GLY A 65 10.05 -5.26 -5.73
C GLY A 65 8.82 -4.83 -6.49
N LEU A 66 8.87 -4.96 -7.80
CA LEU A 66 7.74 -4.61 -8.67
C LEU A 66 7.10 -5.88 -9.19
N THR A 67 5.79 -5.89 -9.27
CA THR A 67 5.08 -7.01 -9.85
C THR A 67 3.71 -6.55 -10.32
N GLU A 68 3.24 -7.14 -11.40
CA GLU A 68 1.89 -6.91 -11.89
C GLU A 68 0.97 -8.07 -11.56
N LYS A 69 1.51 -9.16 -11.00
CA LYS A 69 0.73 -10.32 -10.66
C LYS A 69 0.58 -10.40 -9.15
N ARG A 70 -0.59 -10.86 -8.71
CA ARG A 70 -0.84 -10.98 -7.28
C ARG A 70 0.02 -12.11 -6.72
N VAL A 71 0.79 -11.77 -5.69
CA VAL A 71 1.69 -12.74 -5.06
C VAL A 71 1.04 -13.33 -3.82
N GLY A 72 1.48 -14.51 -3.43
CA GLY A 72 1.01 -15.10 -2.20
C GLY A 72 1.50 -14.31 -0.99
N ALA A 73 0.76 -14.41 0.12
CA ALA A 73 1.06 -13.61 1.28
C ALA A 73 2.50 -13.84 1.77
N ALA A 74 3.01 -15.05 1.64
CA ALA A 74 4.36 -15.35 2.11
C ALA A 74 5.43 -14.63 1.30
N LEU A 75 5.12 -14.21 0.07
CA LEU A 75 6.09 -13.54 -0.78
C LEU A 75 6.02 -12.02 -0.66
N VAL A 76 5.02 -11.48 0.01
CA VAL A 76 4.86 -10.04 0.09
C VAL A 76 6.12 -9.33 0.62
N PRO A 77 6.82 -9.86 1.64
CA PRO A 77 8.03 -9.17 2.11
C PRO A 77 9.13 -9.04 1.07
N ASP A 78 9.07 -9.81 -0.02
CA ASP A 78 10.05 -9.66 -1.10
C ASP A 78 9.78 -8.43 -1.95
N TYR A 79 8.59 -7.84 -1.83
CA TYR A 79 8.18 -6.72 -2.70
C TYR A 79 8.02 -5.41 -1.96
N LEU A 80 7.89 -5.47 -0.63
CA LEU A 80 7.77 -4.25 0.15
C LEU A 80 8.45 -4.40 1.50
N GLU A 81 8.92 -3.27 2.01
CA GLU A 81 9.40 -3.19 3.38
C GLU A 81 8.38 -2.38 4.17
N ASP A 82 7.83 -2.96 5.22
CA ASP A 82 6.81 -2.32 6.02
C ASP A 82 7.47 -1.47 7.09
N ARG A 83 7.35 -0.16 6.96
CA ARG A 83 7.91 0.79 7.93
C ARG A 83 6.82 1.49 8.71
N THR A 84 5.65 0.90 8.76
CA THR A 84 4.55 1.48 9.51
C THR A 84 4.94 1.57 10.99
N PRO A 85 4.78 2.75 11.61
CA PRO A 85 5.13 2.87 13.02
C PRO A 85 4.28 1.94 13.89
N ALA A 86 4.88 1.43 14.97
CA ALA A 86 4.14 0.56 15.87
C ALA A 86 2.92 1.26 16.45
N SER A 87 3.00 2.58 16.64
CA SER A 87 1.87 3.34 17.17
C SER A 87 0.64 3.25 16.27
N GLU A 88 0.84 3.13 14.95
CA GLU A 88 -0.29 2.98 14.05
C GLU A 88 -1.04 1.67 14.30
N TYR A 89 -0.30 0.59 14.48
CA TYR A 89 -0.91 -0.69 14.76
C TYR A 89 -1.63 -0.67 16.10
N GLU A 90 -1.06 0.00 17.07
CA GLU A 90 -1.69 0.11 18.38
C GLU A 90 -2.98 0.91 18.32
N LYS A 91 -2.99 2.01 17.56
CA LYS A 91 -4.21 2.80 17.39
C LYS A 91 -5.31 1.97 16.75
N ALA A 92 -5.00 1.23 15.74
CA ALA A 92 -6.00 0.40 15.05
C ALA A 92 -6.55 -0.65 15.98
N ARG A 93 -5.69 -1.26 16.79
CA ARG A 93 -6.12 -2.27 17.73
C ARG A 93 -7.03 -1.68 18.80
N GLU A 94 -6.68 -0.48 19.30
CA GLU A 94 -7.50 0.17 20.32
C GLU A 94 -8.88 0.52 19.79
N LYS A 95 -8.94 1.01 18.56
CA LYS A 95 -10.25 1.32 17.98
C LYS A 95 -11.12 0.08 17.86
N ARG A 96 -10.52 -1.04 17.47
CA ARG A 96 -11.28 -2.28 17.37
C ARG A 96 -11.71 -2.79 18.72
N SER A 97 -10.89 -2.60 19.75
CA SER A 97 -11.21 -3.04 21.10
C SER A 97 -12.38 -2.28 21.68
N ASN A 98 -12.59 -1.05 21.28
CA ASN A 98 -13.66 -0.22 21.82
C ASN A 98 -15.00 -0.48 21.17
N UNK A 99 -14.73 -1.15 20.36
CA UNK A 99 -15.81 -1.41 19.69
C UNK A 99 -16.78 -1.78 20.25
#